data_792af251819d2b59390f8eadb06c7c0c
#
_entry.id   792af251819d2b59390f8eadb06c7c0c
#
_cell.length_a   1.000
_cell.length_b   1.000
_cell.length_c   1.000
_cell.angle_alpha   90.00
_cell.angle_beta   90.00
_cell.angle_gamma   90.00
#
_symmetry.space_group_name_H-M   'P 1'
#
loop_
_entity.id
_entity.type
_entity.pdbx_description
1 polymer ?
#
loop_
_entity_poly.entity_id
_entity_poly.type
_entity_poly.pdbx_seq_one_letter_code
_entity_poly.pdbx_strand_id
1 'polypeptide(L)'
;MPTANHNRAWFEGLQPGDQVELEHLVKVGLKSWTTLTRGQVVSTERRRHGLHFRRAGDDKVFSDLILLKRDDGELTTITVDEYTTLKRRSPAVPA
;
A
#
# COMPACT_ATOMS: atom_id res chain seq x y z
N MET A 1 -10.16 2.62 -18.91
CA MET A 1 -9.87 2.70 -18.42
C MET A 1 -9.52 2.44 -17.42
N PRO A 2 -9.22 2.24 -16.88
CA PRO A 2 -8.95 1.93 -15.99
C PRO A 2 -8.54 2.20 -15.18
N THR A 3 -8.45 2.15 -14.74
CA THR A 3 -7.87 2.38 -14.14
C THR A 3 -7.73 2.09 -12.82
N ALA A 4 -7.10 1.15 -12.47
CA ALA A 4 -6.80 0.76 -11.18
C ALA A 4 -6.07 1.78 -10.40
N ASN A 5 -5.45 2.67 -11.11
CA ASN A 5 -4.67 3.61 -10.41
C ASN A 5 -5.38 4.61 -9.58
N HIS A 6 -6.60 4.91 -9.88
CA HIS A 6 -7.24 5.91 -9.09
C HIS A 6 -7.57 5.41 -7.70
N ASN A 7 -7.46 4.13 -7.46
CA ASN A 7 -7.69 3.64 -6.14
C ASN A 7 -6.59 3.98 -5.19
N ARG A 8 -5.50 4.50 -5.68
CA ARG A 8 -4.41 4.83 -4.81
C ARG A 8 -4.41 6.25 -4.32
N ALA A 9 -5.47 6.99 -4.62
CA ALA A 9 -5.53 8.35 -4.12
C ALA A 9 -5.43 8.39 -2.61
N TRP A 10 -5.93 7.37 -1.93
CA TRP A 10 -5.86 7.33 -0.48
C TRP A 10 -4.41 7.25 0.01
N PHE A 11 -3.53 6.67 -0.79
CA PHE A 11 -2.14 6.50 -0.38
C PHE A 11 -1.47 7.86 -0.18
N GLU A 12 -1.77 8.79 -1.04
CA GLU A 12 -1.10 10.07 -0.97
C GLU A 12 -1.59 10.90 0.20
N GLY A 13 -2.71 10.56 0.77
CA GLY A 13 -3.19 11.26 1.93
C GLY A 13 -2.74 10.68 3.25
N LEU A 14 -1.99 9.60 3.23
CA LEU A 14 -1.55 8.99 4.46
C LEU A 14 -0.46 9.81 5.11
N GLN A 15 -0.51 9.88 6.42
CA GLN A 15 0.49 10.62 7.18
C GLN A 15 0.97 9.77 8.32
N PRO A 16 2.20 10.00 8.79
CA PRO A 16 2.69 9.28 9.95
C PRO A 16 1.74 9.46 11.13
N GLY A 17 1.45 8.40 11.81
CA GLY A 17 0.54 8.40 12.92
C GLY A 17 -0.87 7.98 12.60
N ASP A 18 -1.23 7.94 11.31
CA ASP A 18 -2.56 7.50 10.92
C ASP A 18 -2.73 6.03 11.28
N GLN A 19 -3.93 5.70 11.76
CA GLN A 19 -4.28 4.30 12.00
C GLN A 19 -5.01 3.80 10.78
N VAL A 20 -4.56 2.70 10.23
CA VAL A 20 -5.13 2.19 9.00
C VAL A 20 -5.44 0.71 9.12
N GLU A 21 -6.37 0.29 8.32
CA GLU A 21 -6.66 -1.12 8.12
C GLU A 21 -6.66 -1.35 6.62
N LEU A 22 -5.78 -2.21 6.16
CA LEU A 22 -5.62 -2.45 4.74
C LEU A 22 -6.09 -3.85 4.40
N GLU A 23 -6.78 -3.95 3.30
CA GLU A 23 -7.24 -5.23 2.81
C GLU A 23 -6.44 -5.58 1.57
N HIS A 24 -5.98 -6.79 1.50
CA HIS A 24 -5.23 -7.24 0.34
C HIS A 24 -5.87 -8.50 -0.20
N LEU A 25 -6.17 -8.50 -1.48
CA LEU A 25 -6.73 -9.66 -2.14
C LEU A 25 -5.61 -10.57 -2.62
N VAL A 26 -5.66 -11.82 -2.21
CA VAL A 26 -4.68 -12.80 -2.61
C VAL A 26 -5.34 -13.79 -3.53
N LYS A 27 -4.70 -14.03 -4.67
CA LYS A 27 -5.21 -15.00 -5.63
C LYS A 27 -4.15 -16.05 -5.89
N VAL A 28 -4.53 -17.31 -5.74
CA VAL A 28 -3.64 -18.41 -6.01
C VAL A 28 -4.42 -19.44 -6.79
N GLY A 29 -4.12 -19.58 -8.05
CA GLY A 29 -4.86 -20.49 -8.92
C GLY A 29 -6.31 -20.05 -9.00
N LEU A 30 -7.21 -20.94 -8.67
CA LEU A 30 -8.63 -20.64 -8.71
C LEU A 30 -9.16 -20.16 -7.36
N LYS A 31 -8.29 -20.05 -6.39
CA LYS A 31 -8.72 -19.62 -5.09
C LYS A 31 -8.36 -18.18 -4.85
N SER A 32 -9.18 -17.50 -4.10
CA SER A 32 -8.85 -16.15 -3.70
C SER A 32 -9.38 -15.90 -2.30
N TRP A 33 -8.72 -15.03 -1.59
CA TRP A 33 -9.17 -14.63 -0.27
C TRP A 33 -8.57 -13.27 0.04
N THR A 34 -9.02 -12.67 1.12
CA THR A 34 -8.50 -11.37 1.50
C THR A 34 -7.83 -11.49 2.85
N THR A 35 -6.82 -10.67 3.05
CA THR A 35 -6.17 -10.54 4.34
C THR A 35 -6.31 -9.10 4.80
N LEU A 36 -6.28 -8.91 6.10
CA LEU A 36 -6.36 -7.57 6.67
C LEU A 36 -5.12 -7.33 7.49
N THR A 37 -4.58 -6.14 7.35
CA THR A 37 -3.43 -5.72 8.11
C THR A 37 -3.76 -4.39 8.77
N ARG A 38 -3.58 -4.30 10.06
CA ARG A 38 -3.83 -3.08 10.79
C ARG A 38 -2.56 -2.55 11.38
N GLY A 39 -2.46 -1.27 11.48
CA GLY A 39 -1.30 -0.68 12.10
C GLY A 39 -1.32 0.82 12.00
N GLN A 40 -0.27 1.40 12.54
CA GLN A 40 -0.10 2.84 12.52
C GLN A 40 0.95 3.16 11.47
N VAL A 41 0.67 4.13 10.63
CA VAL A 41 1.60 4.51 9.58
C VAL A 41 2.83 5.14 10.22
N VAL A 42 3.99 4.62 9.90
CA VAL A 42 5.24 5.21 10.32
C VAL A 42 5.76 6.12 9.22
N SER A 43 5.71 5.64 8.00
CA SER A 43 6.14 6.43 6.86
C SER A 43 5.59 5.82 5.59
N THR A 44 5.60 6.60 4.54
CA THR A 44 5.24 6.12 3.22
C THR A 44 6.35 6.48 2.27
N GLU A 45 6.47 5.71 1.22
CA GLU A 45 7.53 5.92 0.26
C GLU A 45 7.05 5.51 -1.11
N ARG A 46 7.42 6.26 -2.12
CA ARG A 46 7.20 5.84 -3.49
C ARG A 46 8.56 5.58 -4.08
N ARG A 47 8.79 4.35 -4.47
CA ARG A 47 10.08 3.95 -4.98
C ARG A 47 9.98 3.66 -6.45
N ARG A 48 10.85 4.27 -7.21
CA ARG A 48 10.91 4.01 -8.61
C ARG A 48 11.87 2.85 -8.85
N HIS A 49 11.41 1.88 -9.61
CA HIS A 49 12.27 0.76 -9.94
C HIS A 49 12.98 1.05 -11.24
N GLY A 50 14.28 0.97 -11.21
CA GLY A 50 15.04 1.11 -12.42
C GLY A 50 15.07 -0.22 -13.10
N LEU A 51 14.34 -0.36 -14.17
CA LEU A 51 14.36 -1.60 -14.89
C LEU A 51 15.48 -1.60 -15.87
N HIS A 52 16.20 -2.67 -15.84
CA HIS A 52 17.27 -2.77 -16.72
C HIS A 52 16.87 -3.28 -18.04
N PHE A 53 15.68 -3.80 -18.16
CA PHE A 53 15.31 -4.34 -19.39
C PHE A 53 14.89 -3.26 -20.27
N ARG A 54 15.07 -3.46 -21.52
CA ARG A 54 14.70 -2.59 -22.37
C ARG A 54 13.36 -2.69 -22.62
N ARG A 55 12.44 -2.08 -22.13
CA ARG A 55 11.08 -2.13 -22.36
C ARG A 55 10.66 -0.92 -23.13
N ALA A 56 9.42 -0.72 -23.33
CA ALA A 56 8.92 0.47 -23.94
C ALA A 56 9.38 1.63 -23.13
N GLY A 57 9.71 2.70 -23.74
CA GLY A 57 10.39 3.75 -23.07
C GLY A 57 9.67 4.37 -21.91
N ASP A 58 8.36 4.36 -21.92
CA ASP A 58 7.63 4.95 -20.84
C ASP A 58 7.20 3.98 -19.80
N ASP A 59 7.80 2.82 -19.79
CA ASP A 59 7.41 1.79 -18.88
C ASP A 59 8.01 2.05 -17.53
N LYS A 60 7.47 2.96 -16.79
CA LYS A 60 7.98 3.29 -15.50
C LYS A 60 7.24 2.52 -14.44
N VAL A 61 7.97 1.88 -13.57
CA VAL A 61 7.39 1.10 -12.52
C VAL A 61 7.69 1.75 -11.20
N PHE A 62 6.65 2.05 -10.45
CA PHE A 62 6.79 2.61 -9.12
C PHE A 62 6.17 1.66 -8.13
N SER A 63 6.75 1.58 -6.98
CA SER A 63 6.15 0.86 -5.87
C SER A 63 5.82 1.85 -4.78
N ASP A 64 4.60 1.77 -4.31
CA ASP A 64 4.18 2.57 -3.16
C ASP A 64 4.30 1.67 -1.95
N LEU A 65 5.01 2.13 -0.95
CA LEU A 65 5.29 1.34 0.23
C LEU A 65 4.80 2.06 1.46
N ILE A 66 4.27 1.30 2.38
CA ILE A 66 3.83 1.83 3.66
C ILE A 66 4.56 1.07 4.74
N LEU A 67 5.24 1.78 5.61
CA LEU A 67 5.82 1.15 6.78
C LEU A 67 4.82 1.30 7.91
N LEU A 68 4.37 0.19 8.44
CA LEU A 68 3.38 0.16 9.50
C LEU A 68 3.99 -0.37 10.77
N LYS A 69 3.53 0.17 11.89
CA LYS A 69 3.82 -0.39 13.18
C LYS A 69 2.57 -1.12 13.62
N ARG A 70 2.66 -2.41 13.76
CA ARG A 70 1.52 -3.23 14.11
C ARG A 70 1.21 -3.11 15.59
N ASP A 71 0.07 -3.64 15.99
CA ASP A 71 -0.37 -3.52 17.37
C ASP A 71 0.61 -4.14 18.35
N ASP A 72 1.34 -5.14 17.93
CA ASP A 72 2.33 -5.78 18.79
C ASP A 72 3.67 -5.05 18.77
N GLY A 73 3.74 -3.93 18.09
CA GLY A 73 4.98 -3.15 18.02
C GLY A 73 5.89 -3.52 16.88
N GLU A 74 5.54 -4.54 16.13
CA GLU A 74 6.39 -4.99 15.05
C GLU A 74 6.22 -4.10 13.83
N LEU A 75 7.31 -3.82 13.15
CA LEU A 75 7.26 -3.02 11.94
C LEU A 75 7.12 -3.94 10.74
N THR A 76 6.27 -3.54 9.82
CA THR A 76 6.07 -4.31 8.61
C THR A 76 5.94 -3.36 7.44
N THR A 77 6.43 -3.76 6.30
CA THR A 77 6.33 -2.98 5.09
C THR A 77 5.27 -3.58 4.19
N ILE A 78 4.35 -2.75 3.75
CA ILE A 78 3.30 -3.18 2.85
C ILE A 78 3.56 -2.56 1.49
N THR A 79 3.61 -3.39 0.46
CA THR A 79 3.68 -2.90 -0.89
C THR A 79 2.26 -2.71 -1.39
N VAL A 80 1.94 -1.51 -1.81
CA VAL A 80 0.61 -1.18 -2.26
C VAL A 80 0.51 -1.44 -3.74
N ASP A 81 -0.44 -2.27 -4.12
CA ASP A 81 -0.65 -2.57 -5.53
C ASP A 81 -2.15 -2.52 -5.80
N GLU A 82 -2.52 -2.99 -6.96
CA GLU A 82 -3.92 -2.91 -7.38
C GLU A 82 -4.83 -3.80 -6.54
N TYR A 83 -4.26 -4.69 -5.77
CA TYR A 83 -5.03 -5.57 -4.92
C TYR A 83 -5.10 -5.09 -3.48
N THR A 84 -4.53 -3.95 -3.19
CA THR A 84 -4.50 -3.39 -1.84
C THR A 84 -5.52 -2.28 -1.75
N THR A 85 -6.38 -2.35 -0.74
CA THR A 85 -7.43 -1.37 -0.55
C THR A 85 -7.40 -0.86 0.87
N LEU A 86 -7.60 0.42 1.03
CA LEU A 86 -7.73 0.99 2.35
C LEU A 86 -9.13 0.68 2.84
N LYS A 87 -9.19 -0.13 3.91
CA LYS A 87 -10.45 -0.53 4.44
C LYS A 87 -10.96 0.47 5.45
N ARG A 88 -10.08 1.01 6.24
CA ARG A 88 -10.46 1.95 7.26
C ARG A 88 -9.25 2.80 7.63
N ARG A 89 -9.50 4.05 7.90
CA ARG A 89 -8.45 4.95 8.28
C ARG A 89 -8.95 5.92 9.34
N SER A 90 -8.17 6.08 10.39
CA SER A 90 -8.42 7.09 11.39
C SER A 90 -7.29 8.10 11.32
N PRO A 91 -7.58 9.37 11.33
CA PRO A 91 -6.50 10.37 11.28
C PRO A 91 -5.65 10.30 12.52
N ALA A 92 -4.42 10.75 12.39
CA ALA A 92 -3.52 10.82 13.52
C ALA A 92 -4.12 11.71 14.59
N VAL A 93 -3.98 11.27 15.83
CA VAL A 93 -4.53 12.02 16.93
C VAL A 93 -3.43 12.93 17.46
N PRO A 94 -3.67 14.22 17.55
CA PRO A 94 -2.64 15.11 18.10
C PRO A 94 -2.37 14.75 19.54
N ALA A 95 -1.15 14.77 19.90
CA ALA A 95 -0.75 14.38 21.24
C ALA A 95 -1.11 15.44 22.28
#